data_e00ed2d2195703da90fb0cfc0a5254b5
#
_entry.id   e00ed2d2195703da90fb0cfc0a5254b5
#
_cell.length_a   1.000
_cell.length_b   1.000
_cell.length_c   1.000
_cell.angle_alpha   90.00
_cell.angle_beta   90.00
_cell.angle_gamma   90.00
#
_symmetry.space_group_name_H-M   'P 1'
#
loop_
_entity.id
_entity.type
_entity.pdbx_description
1 polymer ?
#
loop_
_entity_poly.entity_id
_entity_poly.type
_entity_poly.pdbx_seq_one_letter_code
_entity_poly.pdbx_strand_id
1 'polypeptide(L)'
;MANIPIGNFGNVMPQAQAGRVLDTGAGQVAQAVSNLGQVGQQVSAKKLNEQQKIQEEKDEYQFNIEASKYGAEYQDAVTETKQRVMTGELDENLAKAHLRQRTDELNEAYSQRLSEQQREKFNYYSEKMFLDSQAGIKPLAHETERRKINADFEQMSEATLKLENREQGYALFKDTLTRNPVLTPEQKKKLRKNGMN
;
A
#
# COMPACT_ATOMS: atom_id res chain seq x y z
N MET A 1 35.14 -10.02 16.66
CA MET A 1 35.50 -8.61 16.65
C MET A 1 36.39 -8.38 15.43
N ALA A 2 35.86 -7.73 14.40
CA ALA A 2 36.58 -7.48 13.16
C ALA A 2 37.26 -6.10 13.28
N ASN A 3 38.61 -6.09 13.24
CA ASN A 3 39.40 -4.86 13.21
C ASN A 3 39.31 -4.22 11.83
N ILE A 4 38.76 -3.03 11.74
CA ILE A 4 38.82 -2.16 10.57
C ILE A 4 40.17 -1.45 10.60
N PRO A 5 41.06 -1.63 9.61
CA PRO A 5 42.31 -0.87 9.56
C PRO A 5 42.02 0.59 9.21
N ILE A 6 42.31 1.48 10.13
CA ILE A 6 42.30 2.93 9.89
C ILE A 6 43.50 3.23 8.98
N GLY A 7 43.22 3.47 7.69
CA GLY A 7 44.21 3.89 6.71
C GLY A 7 44.76 5.26 7.09
N ASN A 8 46.06 5.30 7.37
CA ASN A 8 46.82 6.51 7.64
C ASN A 8 46.99 7.32 6.33
N PHE A 9 46.15 8.33 6.13
CA PHE A 9 46.29 9.27 5.03
C PHE A 9 47.49 10.19 5.33
N GLY A 10 48.66 9.72 5.01
CA GLY A 10 49.91 10.49 5.10
C GLY A 10 49.78 11.78 4.29
N ASN A 11 50.00 12.89 4.96
CA ASN A 11 50.24 14.23 4.38
C ASN A 11 51.51 14.14 3.51
N VAL A 12 51.36 13.79 2.23
CA VAL A 12 52.43 13.99 1.24
C VAL A 12 52.24 15.40 0.68
N MET A 13 52.79 16.39 1.33
CA MET A 13 53.06 17.65 0.65
C MET A 13 54.18 17.42 -0.35
N PRO A 14 53.95 17.68 -1.65
CA PRO A 14 55.07 17.65 -2.61
C PRO A 14 56.01 18.82 -2.25
N GLN A 15 57.25 18.49 -1.80
CA GLN A 15 58.32 19.46 -1.68
C GLN A 15 58.66 19.98 -3.08
N ALA A 16 58.50 21.27 -3.29
CA ALA A 16 58.96 21.94 -4.50
C ALA A 16 60.48 21.89 -4.51
N GLN A 17 61.07 21.05 -5.36
CA GLN A 17 62.48 21.16 -5.70
C GLN A 17 62.69 22.44 -6.50
N ALA A 18 63.46 23.36 -5.94
CA ALA A 18 63.92 24.53 -6.63
C ALA A 18 64.88 24.14 -7.76
N GLY A 19 64.33 23.93 -8.95
CA GLY A 19 65.07 23.70 -10.21
C GLY A 19 65.22 25.05 -10.94
N ARG A 20 66.44 25.32 -11.34
CA ARG A 20 66.94 26.47 -12.13
C ARG A 20 65.90 26.97 -13.15
N VAL A 21 65.58 28.24 -13.05
CA VAL A 21 64.80 29.03 -14.03
C VAL A 21 65.68 29.21 -15.25
N LEU A 22 65.39 28.47 -16.33
CA LEU A 22 65.74 28.85 -17.70
C LEU A 22 64.50 29.44 -18.34
N ASP A 23 64.64 30.60 -18.85
CA ASP A 23 63.66 31.56 -19.35
C ASP A 23 62.99 31.08 -20.65
N THR A 24 62.07 30.11 -20.56
CA THR A 24 61.12 29.72 -21.61
C THR A 24 59.84 29.16 -21.01
N GLY A 25 59.46 29.50 -19.80
CA GLY A 25 58.48 28.79 -19.00
C GLY A 25 57.10 29.43 -18.79
N ALA A 26 56.86 30.64 -19.26
CA ALA A 26 55.55 31.27 -19.00
C ALA A 26 54.36 30.48 -19.62
N GLY A 27 54.52 29.90 -20.78
CA GLY A 27 53.53 29.07 -21.45
C GLY A 27 53.30 27.70 -20.81
N GLN A 28 54.38 27.05 -20.31
CA GLN A 28 54.29 25.74 -19.67
C GLN A 28 53.70 25.81 -18.25
N VAL A 29 53.99 26.88 -17.50
CA VAL A 29 53.40 27.12 -16.19
C VAL A 29 51.90 27.43 -16.31
N ALA A 30 51.49 28.23 -17.30
CA ALA A 30 50.07 28.50 -17.58
C ALA A 30 49.32 27.20 -17.96
N GLN A 31 49.95 26.35 -18.75
CA GLN A 31 49.38 25.05 -19.16
C GLN A 31 49.29 24.04 -17.99
N ALA A 32 50.30 24.01 -17.12
CA ALA A 32 50.30 23.20 -15.90
C ALA A 32 49.24 23.64 -14.89
N VAL A 33 49.04 24.96 -14.70
CA VAL A 33 47.98 25.53 -13.85
C VAL A 33 46.59 25.26 -14.44
N SER A 34 46.44 25.36 -15.77
CA SER A 34 45.18 24.99 -16.46
C SER A 34 44.84 23.51 -16.30
N ASN A 35 45.82 22.63 -16.45
CA ASN A 35 45.66 21.18 -16.28
C ASN A 35 45.32 20.84 -14.80
N LEU A 36 45.95 21.47 -13.83
CA LEU A 36 45.59 21.32 -12.39
C LEU A 36 44.16 21.78 -12.09
N GLY A 37 43.74 22.85 -12.72
CA GLY A 37 42.36 23.34 -12.62
C GLY A 37 41.33 22.33 -13.19
N GLN A 38 41.66 21.74 -14.36
CA GLN A 38 40.78 20.70 -14.99
C GLN A 38 40.75 19.42 -14.17
N VAL A 39 41.88 18.96 -13.65
CA VAL A 39 41.94 17.78 -12.77
C VAL A 39 41.16 18.05 -11.47
N GLY A 40 41.31 19.21 -10.88
CA GLY A 40 40.51 19.59 -9.69
C GLY A 40 38.99 19.59 -9.95
N GLN A 41 38.57 20.11 -11.11
CA GLN A 41 37.16 20.08 -11.50
C GLN A 41 36.64 18.66 -11.75
N GLN A 42 37.44 17.81 -12.41
CA GLN A 42 37.07 16.41 -12.66
C GLN A 42 36.97 15.59 -11.36
N VAL A 43 37.88 15.80 -10.42
CA VAL A 43 37.86 15.14 -9.10
C VAL A 43 36.65 15.61 -8.29
N SER A 44 36.37 16.92 -8.32
CA SER A 44 35.19 17.46 -7.65
C SER A 44 33.87 16.95 -8.25
N ALA A 45 33.78 16.88 -9.57
CA ALA A 45 32.62 16.32 -10.26
C ALA A 45 32.42 14.83 -9.95
N LYS A 46 33.50 14.04 -9.91
CA LYS A 46 33.42 12.63 -9.52
C LYS A 46 32.94 12.46 -8.08
N LYS A 47 33.48 13.22 -7.13
CA LYS A 47 33.05 13.19 -5.73
C LYS A 47 31.58 13.59 -5.58
N LEU A 48 31.13 14.62 -6.30
CA LEU A 48 29.75 15.03 -6.30
C LEU A 48 28.82 13.93 -6.82
N ASN A 49 29.17 13.28 -7.94
CA ASN A 49 28.40 12.17 -8.49
C ASN A 49 28.38 10.94 -7.56
N GLU A 50 29.49 10.64 -6.87
CA GLU A 50 29.53 9.57 -5.86
C GLU A 50 28.63 9.89 -4.66
N GLN A 51 28.66 11.14 -4.18
CA GLN A 51 27.79 11.58 -3.09
C GLN A 51 26.30 11.54 -3.48
N GLN A 52 25.97 11.95 -4.71
CA GLN A 52 24.62 11.86 -5.23
C GLN A 52 24.13 10.42 -5.30
N LYS A 53 24.93 9.50 -5.82
CA LYS A 53 24.60 8.08 -5.85
C LYS A 53 24.38 7.48 -4.47
N ILE A 54 25.26 7.79 -3.52
CA ILE A 54 25.08 7.33 -2.13
C ILE A 54 23.81 7.88 -1.52
N GLN A 55 23.46 9.14 -1.83
CA GLN A 55 22.23 9.74 -1.34
C GLN A 55 20.99 9.08 -1.98
N GLU A 56 21.01 8.86 -3.30
CA GLU A 56 19.94 8.15 -4.02
C GLU A 56 19.74 6.73 -3.49
N GLU A 57 20.82 5.98 -3.24
CA GLU A 57 20.76 4.64 -2.65
C GLU A 57 20.17 4.66 -1.23
N LYS A 58 20.53 5.65 -0.41
CA LYS A 58 19.95 5.82 0.94
C LYS A 58 18.46 6.16 0.87
N ASP A 59 18.09 7.04 -0.03
CA ASP A 59 16.71 7.46 -0.22
C ASP A 59 15.86 6.28 -0.70
N GLU A 60 16.36 5.50 -1.66
CA GLU A 60 15.68 4.30 -2.13
C GLU A 60 15.52 3.25 -1.01
N TYR A 61 16.57 3.03 -0.23
CA TYR A 61 16.52 2.14 0.93
C TYR A 61 15.49 2.59 1.97
N GLN A 62 15.47 3.89 2.29
CA GLN A 62 14.49 4.46 3.21
C GLN A 62 13.06 4.30 2.68
N PHE A 63 12.85 4.59 1.39
CA PHE A 63 11.55 4.39 0.74
C PHE A 63 11.08 2.93 0.86
N ASN A 64 11.94 1.97 0.57
CA ASN A 64 11.60 0.55 0.63
C ASN A 64 11.23 0.10 2.04
N ILE A 65 11.91 0.62 3.07
CA ILE A 65 11.57 0.35 4.48
C ILE A 65 10.18 0.89 4.81
N GLU A 66 9.92 2.18 4.53
CA GLU A 66 8.65 2.80 4.89
C GLU A 66 7.48 2.22 4.07
N ALA A 67 7.70 1.91 2.78
CA ALA A 67 6.70 1.23 1.95
C ALA A 67 6.38 -0.19 2.44
N SER A 68 7.38 -0.93 2.93
CA SER A 68 7.17 -2.27 3.49
C SER A 68 6.37 -2.22 4.79
N LYS A 69 6.67 -1.29 5.69
CA LYS A 69 5.94 -1.10 6.94
C LYS A 69 4.49 -0.67 6.66
N TYR A 70 4.32 0.33 5.80
CA TYR A 70 3.00 0.75 5.34
C TYR A 70 2.21 -0.43 4.78
N GLY A 71 2.82 -1.23 3.90
CA GLY A 71 2.18 -2.38 3.29
C GLY A 71 1.68 -3.40 4.32
N ALA A 72 2.45 -3.66 5.38
CA ALA A 72 2.06 -4.56 6.46
C ALA A 72 0.86 -4.00 7.25
N GLU A 73 0.93 -2.76 7.73
CA GLU A 73 -0.16 -2.13 8.50
C GLU A 73 -1.42 -1.92 7.63
N TYR A 74 -1.23 -1.62 6.34
CA TYR A 74 -2.34 -1.53 5.41
C TYR A 74 -3.05 -2.89 5.23
N GLN A 75 -2.30 -3.98 5.15
CA GLN A 75 -2.86 -5.33 5.03
C GLN A 75 -3.67 -5.73 6.27
N ASP A 76 -3.24 -5.29 7.44
CA ASP A 76 -3.99 -5.47 8.68
C ASP A 76 -5.32 -4.69 8.62
N ALA A 77 -5.30 -3.45 8.16
CA ALA A 77 -6.51 -2.64 7.98
C ALA A 77 -7.48 -3.25 6.96
N VAL A 78 -6.98 -3.81 5.86
CA VAL A 78 -7.78 -4.53 4.87
C VAL A 78 -8.42 -5.78 5.49
N THR A 79 -7.66 -6.52 6.28
CA THR A 79 -8.13 -7.75 6.94
C THR A 79 -9.22 -7.42 7.96
N GLU A 80 -9.01 -6.42 8.80
CA GLU A 80 -10.00 -5.91 9.74
C GLU A 80 -11.29 -5.49 9.03
N THR A 81 -11.17 -4.68 7.97
CA THR A 81 -12.31 -4.21 7.19
C THR A 81 -13.10 -5.37 6.61
N LYS A 82 -12.42 -6.38 6.04
CA LYS A 82 -13.08 -7.58 5.51
C LYS A 82 -13.79 -8.37 6.60
N GLN A 83 -13.21 -8.53 7.77
CA GLN A 83 -13.86 -9.21 8.90
C GLN A 83 -15.14 -8.49 9.31
N ARG A 84 -15.11 -7.16 9.42
CA ARG A 84 -16.29 -6.35 9.77
C ARG A 84 -17.38 -6.42 8.70
N VAL A 85 -17.01 -6.57 7.42
CA VAL A 85 -17.97 -6.86 6.35
C VAL A 85 -18.56 -8.27 6.51
N MET A 86 -17.74 -9.27 6.80
CA MET A 86 -18.22 -10.66 6.97
C MET A 86 -19.15 -10.84 8.16
N THR A 87 -18.98 -10.06 9.21
CA THR A 87 -19.88 -10.03 10.38
C THR A 87 -21.15 -9.21 10.15
N GLY A 88 -21.23 -8.47 9.02
CA GLY A 88 -22.35 -7.61 8.69
C GLY A 88 -22.36 -6.28 9.46
N GLU A 89 -21.24 -5.93 10.12
CA GLU A 89 -21.07 -4.65 10.81
C GLU A 89 -20.89 -3.50 9.81
N LEU A 90 -20.19 -3.73 8.70
CA LEU A 90 -20.02 -2.78 7.63
C LEU A 90 -20.68 -3.27 6.35
N ASP A 91 -21.47 -2.39 5.71
CA ASP A 91 -21.89 -2.58 4.32
C ASP A 91 -20.77 -2.19 3.34
N GLU A 92 -21.01 -2.32 2.03
CA GLU A 92 -20.02 -2.01 0.99
C GLU A 92 -19.53 -0.56 1.08
N ASN A 93 -20.41 0.41 1.29
CA ASN A 93 -20.07 1.82 1.29
C ASN A 93 -19.28 2.21 2.56
N LEU A 94 -19.75 1.74 3.71
CA LEU A 94 -19.06 1.95 4.98
C LEU A 94 -17.69 1.28 5.01
N ALA A 95 -17.57 0.09 4.45
CA ALA A 95 -16.29 -0.60 4.34
C ALA A 95 -15.28 0.14 3.46
N LYS A 96 -15.72 0.68 2.32
CA LYS A 96 -14.87 1.52 1.45
C LYS A 96 -14.46 2.81 2.14
N ALA A 97 -15.38 3.47 2.84
CA ALA A 97 -15.09 4.68 3.61
C ALA A 97 -14.10 4.40 4.74
N HIS A 98 -14.30 3.32 5.50
CA HIS A 98 -13.40 2.89 6.56
C HIS A 98 -12.00 2.62 6.02
N LEU A 99 -11.89 1.84 4.93
CA LEU A 99 -10.59 1.55 4.31
C LEU A 99 -9.92 2.82 3.77
N ARG A 100 -10.69 3.76 3.20
CA ARG A 100 -10.15 5.05 2.73
C ARG A 100 -9.58 5.86 3.88
N GLN A 101 -10.31 5.99 4.97
CA GLN A 101 -9.85 6.69 6.16
C GLN A 101 -8.54 6.08 6.68
N ARG A 102 -8.46 4.74 6.79
CA ARG A 102 -7.23 4.05 7.23
C ARG A 102 -6.07 4.27 6.27
N THR A 103 -6.35 4.28 4.96
CA THR A 103 -5.36 4.59 3.92
C THR A 103 -4.78 5.99 4.11
N ASP A 104 -5.64 6.99 4.31
CA ASP A 104 -5.25 8.38 4.45
C ASP A 104 -4.42 8.60 5.74
N GLU A 105 -4.85 8.00 6.87
CA GLU A 105 -4.12 8.04 8.15
C GLU A 105 -2.71 7.42 8.02
N LEU A 106 -2.61 6.25 7.41
CA LEU A 106 -1.32 5.58 7.20
C LEU A 106 -0.45 6.35 6.20
N ASN A 107 -1.05 6.85 5.11
CA ASN A 107 -0.32 7.63 4.11
C ASN A 107 0.28 8.89 4.74
N GLU A 108 -0.46 9.62 5.55
CA GLU A 108 0.05 10.78 6.28
C GLU A 108 1.21 10.40 7.21
N ALA A 109 1.06 9.34 8.01
CA ALA A 109 2.06 8.91 8.98
C ALA A 109 3.39 8.49 8.33
N TYR A 110 3.33 7.83 7.17
CA TYR A 110 4.52 7.32 6.49
C TYR A 110 5.13 8.32 5.52
N SER A 111 4.32 9.09 4.81
CA SER A 111 4.81 10.09 3.84
C SER A 111 5.64 11.20 4.50
N GLN A 112 5.34 11.56 5.75
CA GLN A 112 6.11 12.58 6.49
C GLN A 112 7.59 12.22 6.69
N ARG A 113 7.94 10.92 6.64
CA ARG A 113 9.31 10.40 6.80
C ARG A 113 10.09 10.34 5.50
N LEU A 114 9.46 10.68 4.39
CA LEU A 114 9.99 10.58 3.04
C LEU A 114 10.35 11.96 2.49
N SER A 115 11.34 12.00 1.57
CA SER A 115 11.65 13.20 0.80
C SER A 115 10.48 13.58 -0.12
N GLU A 116 10.42 14.81 -0.58
CA GLU A 116 9.34 15.31 -1.45
C GLU A 116 9.20 14.46 -2.72
N GLN A 117 10.30 14.09 -3.35
CA GLN A 117 10.31 13.25 -4.54
C GLN A 117 9.82 11.82 -4.26
N GLN A 118 10.08 11.30 -3.07
CA GLN A 118 9.62 9.97 -2.67
C GLN A 118 8.12 9.97 -2.30
N ARG A 119 7.60 11.10 -1.78
CA ARG A 119 6.17 11.22 -1.43
C ARG A 119 5.25 11.01 -2.63
N GLU A 120 5.62 11.52 -3.80
CA GLU A 120 4.82 11.30 -5.02
C GLU A 120 4.74 9.81 -5.38
N LYS A 121 5.87 9.10 -5.35
CA LYS A 121 5.92 7.65 -5.59
C LYS A 121 5.11 6.89 -4.54
N PHE A 122 5.20 7.31 -3.28
CA PHE A 122 4.52 6.68 -2.17
C PHE A 122 3.00 6.89 -2.24
N ASN A 123 2.54 8.09 -2.58
CA ASN A 123 1.13 8.40 -2.77
C ASN A 123 0.52 7.55 -3.90
N TYR A 124 1.25 7.39 -5.00
CA TYR A 124 0.83 6.50 -6.09
C TYR A 124 0.74 5.04 -5.63
N TYR A 125 1.73 4.58 -4.87
CA TYR A 125 1.75 3.23 -4.31
C TYR A 125 0.57 2.97 -3.36
N SER A 126 0.31 3.88 -2.42
CA SER A 126 -0.79 3.77 -1.47
C SER A 126 -2.16 3.80 -2.15
N GLU A 127 -2.36 4.68 -3.13
CA GLU A 127 -3.60 4.76 -3.90
C GLU A 127 -3.85 3.48 -4.71
N LYS A 128 -2.82 2.93 -5.32
CA LYS A 128 -2.92 1.65 -6.03
C LYS A 128 -3.34 0.52 -5.10
N MET A 129 -2.72 0.41 -3.93
CA MET A 129 -3.10 -0.60 -2.93
C MET A 129 -4.56 -0.45 -2.49
N PHE A 130 -5.02 0.78 -2.30
CA PHE A 130 -6.41 1.06 -1.96
C PHE A 130 -7.38 0.60 -3.06
N LEU A 131 -7.12 0.95 -4.32
CA LEU A 131 -7.94 0.55 -5.46
C LEU A 131 -7.99 -0.98 -5.63
N ASP A 132 -6.84 -1.64 -5.51
CA ASP A 132 -6.74 -3.11 -5.60
C ASP A 132 -7.54 -3.79 -4.46
N SER A 133 -7.51 -3.22 -3.27
CA SER A 133 -8.22 -3.78 -2.11
C SER A 133 -9.74 -3.60 -2.17
N GLN A 134 -10.22 -2.50 -2.77
CA GLN A 134 -11.65 -2.26 -2.97
C GLN A 134 -12.32 -3.36 -3.82
N ALA A 135 -11.60 -3.89 -4.82
CA ALA A 135 -12.14 -4.92 -5.69
C ALA A 135 -12.59 -6.18 -4.90
N GLY A 136 -11.96 -6.46 -3.76
CA GLY A 136 -12.31 -7.59 -2.90
C GLY A 136 -13.47 -7.33 -1.93
N ILE A 137 -13.83 -6.07 -1.65
CA ILE A 137 -14.88 -5.71 -0.68
C ILE A 137 -16.28 -5.96 -1.25
N LYS A 138 -16.53 -5.55 -2.47
CA LYS A 138 -17.85 -5.64 -3.10
C LYS A 138 -18.42 -7.06 -3.13
N PRO A 139 -17.72 -8.08 -3.67
CA PRO A 139 -18.25 -9.44 -3.69
C PRO A 139 -18.48 -10.00 -2.29
N LEU A 140 -17.63 -9.65 -1.33
CA LEU A 140 -17.76 -10.06 0.06
C LEU A 140 -19.00 -9.47 0.74
N ALA A 141 -19.25 -8.18 0.53
CA ALA A 141 -20.44 -7.51 1.05
C ALA A 141 -21.73 -8.11 0.49
N HIS A 142 -21.78 -8.35 -0.83
CA HIS A 142 -22.93 -9.01 -1.45
C HIS A 142 -23.15 -10.44 -0.95
N GLU A 143 -22.09 -11.19 -0.72
CA GLU A 143 -22.23 -12.55 -0.17
C GLU A 143 -22.75 -12.50 1.27
N THR A 144 -22.24 -11.58 2.09
CA THR A 144 -22.70 -11.40 3.47
C THR A 144 -24.17 -10.97 3.53
N GLU A 145 -24.57 -10.03 2.68
CA GLU A 145 -25.97 -9.61 2.54
C GLU A 145 -26.87 -10.78 2.13
N ARG A 146 -26.45 -11.58 1.16
CA ARG A 146 -27.18 -12.79 0.75
C ARG A 146 -27.33 -13.80 1.89
N ARG A 147 -26.28 -14.03 2.68
CA ARG A 147 -26.35 -14.92 3.86
C ARG A 147 -27.33 -14.39 4.89
N LYS A 148 -27.31 -13.10 5.17
CA LYS A 148 -28.22 -12.45 6.09
C LYS A 148 -29.69 -12.60 5.64
N ILE A 149 -29.97 -12.27 4.37
CA ILE A 149 -31.32 -12.43 3.79
C ILE A 149 -31.80 -13.89 3.87
N ASN A 150 -30.91 -14.86 3.63
CA ASN A 150 -31.27 -16.29 3.74
C ASN A 150 -31.55 -16.68 5.19
N ALA A 151 -30.75 -16.24 6.15
CA ALA A 151 -30.94 -16.52 7.57
C ALA A 151 -32.25 -15.90 8.07
N ASP A 152 -32.53 -14.63 7.71
CA ASP A 152 -33.79 -13.95 8.03
C ASP A 152 -34.98 -14.69 7.42
N PHE A 153 -34.86 -15.17 6.19
CA PHE A 153 -35.89 -15.97 5.54
C PHE A 153 -36.12 -17.30 6.24
N GLU A 154 -35.08 -18.03 6.65
CA GLU A 154 -35.19 -19.28 7.40
C GLU A 154 -35.90 -19.05 8.74
N GLN A 155 -35.45 -18.05 9.50
CA GLN A 155 -36.09 -17.70 10.77
C GLN A 155 -37.58 -17.32 10.62
N MET A 156 -37.89 -16.50 9.61
CA MET A 156 -39.26 -16.09 9.33
C MET A 156 -40.11 -17.28 8.85
N SER A 157 -39.54 -18.17 8.06
CA SER A 157 -40.21 -19.40 7.59
C SER A 157 -40.56 -20.31 8.76
N GLU A 158 -39.65 -20.53 9.69
CA GLU A 158 -39.90 -21.31 10.90
C GLU A 158 -41.00 -20.70 11.78
N ALA A 159 -40.95 -19.36 11.95
CA ALA A 159 -41.95 -18.64 12.74
C ALA A 159 -43.35 -18.77 12.11
N THR A 160 -43.48 -18.64 10.79
CA THR A 160 -44.76 -18.74 10.07
C THR A 160 -45.34 -20.13 10.09
N LEU A 161 -44.49 -21.16 10.03
CA LEU A 161 -44.93 -22.59 10.07
C LEU A 161 -45.39 -23.02 11.49
N LYS A 162 -44.97 -22.28 12.55
CA LYS A 162 -45.38 -22.53 13.93
C LYS A 162 -46.68 -21.82 14.33
N LEU A 163 -47.29 -21.05 13.43
CA LEU A 163 -48.57 -20.39 13.71
C LEU A 163 -49.70 -21.41 13.88
N GLU A 164 -50.56 -21.21 14.86
CA GLU A 164 -51.74 -22.08 15.12
C GLU A 164 -52.68 -22.15 13.91
N ASN A 165 -52.85 -21.03 13.20
CA ASN A 165 -53.59 -20.95 11.96
C ASN A 165 -52.69 -21.29 10.79
N ARG A 166 -52.73 -22.56 10.36
CA ARG A 166 -51.90 -23.09 9.25
C ARG A 166 -52.13 -22.38 7.92
N GLU A 167 -53.37 -21.99 7.61
CA GLU A 167 -53.66 -21.31 6.33
C GLU A 167 -53.02 -19.91 6.31
N GLN A 168 -53.09 -19.19 7.42
CA GLN A 168 -52.48 -17.86 7.58
C GLN A 168 -50.95 -18.00 7.56
N GLY A 169 -50.36 -18.96 8.26
CA GLY A 169 -48.94 -19.27 8.26
C GLY A 169 -48.43 -19.55 6.85
N TYR A 170 -49.14 -20.42 6.12
CA TYR A 170 -48.76 -20.74 4.74
C TYR A 170 -48.88 -19.55 3.78
N ALA A 171 -49.89 -18.69 3.94
CA ALA A 171 -50.03 -17.50 3.11
C ALA A 171 -48.88 -16.52 3.35
N LEU A 172 -48.48 -16.32 4.60
CA LEU A 172 -47.30 -15.46 4.98
C LEU A 172 -46.00 -16.06 4.45
N PHE A 173 -45.80 -17.36 4.62
CA PHE A 173 -44.63 -18.06 4.06
C PHE A 173 -44.52 -17.86 2.54
N LYS A 174 -45.64 -18.07 1.82
CA LYS A 174 -45.68 -17.91 0.36
C LYS A 174 -45.38 -16.47 -0.08
N ASP A 175 -45.88 -15.47 0.64
CA ASP A 175 -45.62 -14.05 0.36
C ASP A 175 -44.14 -13.72 0.60
N THR A 176 -43.59 -14.12 1.74
CA THR A 176 -42.17 -13.97 2.07
C THR A 176 -41.26 -14.63 1.06
N LEU A 177 -41.55 -15.86 0.68
CA LEU A 177 -40.81 -16.61 -0.34
C LEU A 177 -40.83 -15.89 -1.70
N THR A 178 -41.98 -15.31 -2.08
CA THR A 178 -42.13 -14.62 -3.35
C THR A 178 -41.31 -13.33 -3.39
N ARG A 179 -41.27 -12.58 -2.29
CA ARG A 179 -40.56 -11.33 -2.15
C ARG A 179 -39.06 -11.47 -1.93
N ASN A 180 -38.57 -12.67 -1.56
CA ASN A 180 -37.15 -12.88 -1.32
C ASN A 180 -36.34 -12.60 -2.60
N PRO A 181 -35.42 -11.61 -2.61
CA PRO A 181 -34.68 -11.19 -3.79
C PRO A 181 -33.50 -12.13 -4.13
N VAL A 182 -33.10 -12.97 -3.18
CA VAL A 182 -31.89 -13.80 -3.28
C VAL A 182 -32.17 -15.16 -3.87
N LEU A 183 -33.38 -15.70 -3.62
CA LEU A 183 -33.75 -17.03 -4.08
C LEU A 183 -34.08 -17.01 -5.57
N THR A 184 -33.51 -17.98 -6.30
CA THR A 184 -33.85 -18.20 -7.71
C THR A 184 -35.29 -18.70 -7.88
N PRO A 185 -35.93 -18.52 -9.07
CA PRO A 185 -37.26 -19.04 -9.33
C PRO A 185 -37.38 -20.55 -9.07
N GLU A 186 -36.34 -21.32 -9.36
CA GLU A 186 -36.30 -22.77 -9.13
C GLU A 186 -36.25 -23.12 -7.65
N GLN A 187 -35.43 -22.39 -6.86
CA GLN A 187 -35.37 -22.53 -5.40
C GLN A 187 -36.73 -22.19 -4.77
N LYS A 188 -37.36 -21.09 -5.20
CA LYS A 188 -38.70 -20.72 -4.77
C LYS A 188 -39.74 -21.80 -5.06
N LYS A 189 -39.67 -22.39 -6.24
CA LYS A 189 -40.58 -23.49 -6.62
C LYS A 189 -40.37 -24.75 -5.76
N LYS A 190 -39.10 -25.12 -5.47
CA LYS A 190 -38.76 -26.26 -4.62
C LYS A 190 -39.25 -26.05 -3.19
N LEU A 191 -39.03 -24.87 -2.61
CA LEU A 191 -39.45 -24.55 -1.25
C LEU A 191 -40.99 -24.51 -1.10
N ARG A 192 -41.71 -24.00 -2.11
CA ARG A 192 -43.19 -24.06 -2.12
C ARG A 192 -43.73 -25.49 -2.02
N LYS A 193 -43.08 -26.46 -2.70
CA LYS A 193 -43.50 -27.87 -2.66
C LYS A 193 -43.21 -28.49 -1.30
N ASN A 194 -42.11 -28.15 -0.66
CA ASN A 194 -41.72 -28.71 0.64
C ASN A 194 -42.51 -28.12 1.81
N GLY A 195 -42.99 -26.89 1.71
CA GLY A 195 -43.79 -26.22 2.76
C GLY A 195 -45.29 -26.65 2.75
N MET A 196 -45.69 -27.54 1.83
CA MET A 196 -47.04 -28.09 1.78
C MET A 196 -47.17 -29.47 2.46
N ASN A 197 -46.08 -30.07 2.89
CA ASN A 197 -46.01 -31.33 3.64
C ASN A 197 -45.80 -31.08 5.11
#